data_64a88e7d0e4585d224bf09654d912449
#
_entry.id   64a88e7d0e4585d224bf09654d912449
#
_cell.length_a   1.000
_cell.length_b   1.000
_cell.length_c   1.000
_cell.angle_alpha   90.00
_cell.angle_beta   90.00
_cell.angle_gamma   90.00
#
_symmetry.space_group_name_H-M   'P 1'
#
loop_
_entity.id
_entity.type
_entity.pdbx_description
1 polymer ?
#
loop_
_entity_poly.entity_id
_entity_poly.type
_entity_poly.pdbx_seq_one_letter_code
_entity_poly.pdbx_strand_id
1 'polypeptide(L)'
;MIYLNENDILIREMREPDPQIFSAEEIIQGWHASPDKYKMRIADQEKGDCLALTAEYKGAPAGYINVYWNPPAGAFANRNIPEIVDFGVLEKYRCRGIGRRLMDIAEKLAKTRSDTVCLGVGLHSGYGSAQRMYVKRGYVPDGTGVWYQNQICVPYGNCCNNDDLVLYLSKTLEWLPKS
;
A
#
# COMPACT_ATOMS: atom_id res chain seq x y z
N MET A 1 -9.70 -13.85 -6.78
CA MET A 1 -9.12 -13.80 -8.17
C MET A 1 -7.60 -13.90 -8.09
N ILE A 2 -6.92 -14.40 -9.16
CA ILE A 2 -5.44 -14.43 -9.25
C ILE A 2 -5.01 -13.34 -10.25
N TYR A 3 -4.01 -12.54 -9.90
CA TYR A 3 -3.49 -11.43 -10.69
C TYR A 3 -2.10 -11.70 -11.27
N LEU A 4 -1.33 -12.57 -10.63
CA LEU A 4 0.00 -13.00 -11.05
C LEU A 4 0.25 -14.43 -10.56
N ASN A 5 0.91 -15.24 -11.38
CA ASN A 5 1.40 -16.56 -10.98
C ASN A 5 2.67 -16.88 -11.79
N GLU A 6 3.83 -16.49 -11.26
CA GLU A 6 5.12 -16.70 -11.91
C GLU A 6 6.30 -16.68 -10.92
N ASN A 7 7.36 -17.42 -11.22
CA ASN A 7 8.62 -17.42 -10.46
C ASN A 7 8.42 -17.60 -8.94
N ASP A 8 7.65 -18.62 -8.54
CA ASP A 8 7.30 -18.91 -7.15
C ASP A 8 6.46 -17.81 -6.45
N ILE A 9 6.01 -16.78 -7.17
CA ILE A 9 5.19 -15.69 -6.64
C ILE A 9 3.77 -15.80 -7.20
N LEU A 10 2.79 -15.89 -6.30
CA LEU A 10 1.37 -15.81 -6.61
C LEU A 10 0.81 -14.53 -5.98
N ILE A 11 0.10 -13.69 -6.76
CA ILE A 11 -0.64 -12.54 -6.23
C ILE A 11 -2.13 -12.79 -6.45
N ARG A 12 -2.87 -12.74 -5.36
CA ARG A 12 -4.32 -13.00 -5.32
C ARG A 12 -5.04 -12.04 -4.37
N GLU A 13 -6.35 -12.06 -4.40
CA GLU A 13 -7.16 -11.41 -3.37
C GLU A 13 -6.83 -11.98 -2.00
N MET A 14 -6.81 -11.06 -1.01
CA MET A 14 -6.69 -11.41 0.40
C MET A 14 -7.92 -12.17 0.86
N ARG A 15 -7.73 -13.18 1.67
CA ARG A 15 -8.79 -14.04 2.18
C ARG A 15 -8.39 -14.68 3.50
N GLU A 16 -9.31 -15.29 4.21
CA GLU A 16 -8.96 -16.14 5.35
C GLU A 16 -8.07 -17.33 4.90
N PRO A 17 -7.00 -17.70 5.63
CA PRO A 17 -6.58 -17.17 6.94
C PRO A 17 -5.46 -16.12 6.89
N ASP A 18 -5.29 -15.35 5.80
CA ASP A 18 -4.20 -14.37 5.64
C ASP A 18 -4.07 -13.38 6.82
N PRO A 19 -5.17 -12.82 7.39
CA PRO A 19 -5.11 -11.91 8.51
C PRO A 19 -4.33 -12.44 9.71
N GLN A 20 -4.58 -13.68 10.09
CA GLN A 20 -3.94 -14.32 11.21
C GLN A 20 -2.46 -14.61 10.92
N ILE A 21 -2.15 -15.02 9.69
CA ILE A 21 -0.78 -15.32 9.27
C ILE A 21 0.06 -14.03 9.26
N PHE A 22 -0.42 -12.95 8.63
CA PHE A 22 0.31 -11.69 8.59
C PHE A 22 0.51 -11.11 9.98
N SER A 23 -0.55 -11.07 10.81
CA SER A 23 -0.44 -10.55 12.16
C SER A 23 0.57 -11.34 13.00
N ALA A 24 0.55 -12.67 12.94
CA ALA A 24 1.51 -13.52 13.66
C ALA A 24 2.96 -13.26 13.18
N GLU A 25 3.18 -13.19 11.88
CA GLU A 25 4.51 -12.96 11.31
C GLU A 25 5.04 -11.55 11.60
N GLU A 26 4.18 -10.53 11.59
CA GLU A 26 4.57 -9.16 11.96
C GLU A 26 4.95 -9.05 13.43
N ILE A 27 4.24 -9.73 14.33
CA ILE A 27 4.61 -9.81 15.75
C ILE A 27 5.96 -10.51 15.94
N ILE A 28 6.21 -11.63 15.22
CA ILE A 28 7.48 -12.35 15.27
C ILE A 28 8.66 -11.47 14.85
N GLN A 29 8.48 -10.59 13.87
CA GLN A 29 9.53 -9.64 13.43
C GLN A 29 9.56 -8.33 14.25
N GLY A 30 8.82 -8.26 15.37
CA GLY A 30 8.86 -7.16 16.34
C GLY A 30 7.95 -5.98 16.01
N TRP A 31 6.99 -6.14 15.12
CA TRP A 31 6.03 -5.09 14.79
C TRP A 31 4.76 -5.20 15.63
N HIS A 32 4.10 -4.07 15.86
CA HIS A 32 2.77 -4.05 16.43
C HIS A 32 1.75 -4.42 15.34
N ALA A 33 1.06 -5.53 15.52
CA ALA A 33 0.11 -6.00 14.54
C ALA A 33 -1.14 -6.59 15.19
N SER A 34 -2.27 -6.45 14.48
CA SER A 34 -3.54 -7.09 14.83
C SER A 34 -4.16 -7.68 13.56
N PRO A 35 -4.80 -8.86 13.64
CA PRO A 35 -5.52 -9.41 12.50
C PRO A 35 -6.70 -8.52 12.06
N ASP A 36 -7.21 -7.66 12.93
CA ASP A 36 -8.37 -6.82 12.66
C ASP A 36 -8.14 -5.82 11.53
N LYS A 37 -6.89 -5.30 11.40
CA LYS A 37 -6.49 -4.47 10.26
C LYS A 37 -6.78 -5.18 8.93
N TYR A 38 -6.36 -6.41 8.80
CA TYR A 38 -6.51 -7.20 7.57
C TYR A 38 -7.96 -7.66 7.33
N LYS A 39 -8.67 -8.02 8.40
CA LYS A 39 -10.11 -8.37 8.32
C LYS A 39 -10.94 -7.19 7.83
N MET A 40 -10.61 -5.97 8.28
CA MET A 40 -11.24 -4.75 7.79
C MET A 40 -11.01 -4.59 6.27
N ARG A 41 -9.79 -4.86 5.75
CA ARG A 41 -9.50 -4.80 4.31
C ARG A 41 -10.31 -5.82 3.51
N ILE A 42 -10.51 -7.03 4.04
CA ILE A 42 -11.38 -8.05 3.42
C ILE A 42 -12.83 -7.56 3.41
N ALA A 43 -13.34 -7.03 4.53
CA ALA A 43 -14.69 -6.49 4.59
C ALA A 43 -14.92 -5.31 3.64
N ASP A 44 -13.94 -4.42 3.48
CA ASP A 44 -14.03 -3.30 2.53
C ASP A 44 -13.95 -3.78 1.08
N GLN A 45 -13.17 -4.84 0.81
CA GLN A 45 -13.16 -5.50 -0.48
C GLN A 45 -14.52 -6.13 -0.84
N GLU A 46 -15.19 -6.77 0.12
CA GLU A 46 -16.53 -7.33 -0.07
C GLU A 46 -17.59 -6.26 -0.38
N LYS A 47 -17.42 -5.03 0.16
CA LYS A 47 -18.26 -3.87 -0.17
C LYS A 47 -17.93 -3.27 -1.55
N GLY A 48 -16.77 -3.59 -2.11
CA GLY A 48 -16.27 -3.01 -3.37
C GLY A 48 -15.52 -1.68 -3.21
N ASP A 49 -15.19 -1.27 -1.99
CA ASP A 49 -14.48 -0.01 -1.69
C ASP A 49 -12.99 -0.10 -2.02
N CYS A 50 -12.42 -1.30 -1.94
CA CYS A 50 -11.02 -1.54 -2.23
C CYS A 50 -10.77 -2.89 -2.90
N LEU A 51 -9.52 -3.13 -3.25
CA LEU A 51 -8.97 -4.44 -3.54
C LEU A 51 -7.80 -4.71 -2.59
N ALA A 52 -7.95 -5.73 -1.75
CA ALA A 52 -6.91 -6.19 -0.85
C ALA A 52 -6.19 -7.39 -1.46
N LEU A 53 -4.87 -7.31 -1.60
CA LEU A 53 -4.06 -8.33 -2.26
C LEU A 53 -3.06 -8.96 -1.31
N THR A 54 -2.91 -10.27 -1.44
CA THR A 54 -1.85 -11.08 -0.82
C THR A 54 -0.89 -11.58 -1.90
N ALA A 55 0.41 -11.39 -1.67
CA ALA A 55 1.45 -12.10 -2.40
C ALA A 55 1.90 -13.30 -1.60
N GLU A 56 1.88 -14.47 -2.21
CA GLU A 56 2.50 -15.69 -1.70
C GLU A 56 3.88 -15.88 -2.33
N TYR A 57 4.81 -16.42 -1.57
CA TYR A 57 6.08 -16.93 -2.06
C TYR A 57 6.19 -18.41 -1.72
N LYS A 58 6.30 -19.27 -2.74
CA LYS A 58 6.31 -20.74 -2.58
C LYS A 58 5.15 -21.26 -1.75
N GLY A 59 3.95 -20.69 -1.94
CA GLY A 59 2.72 -21.07 -1.28
C GLY A 59 2.52 -20.50 0.12
N ALA A 60 3.41 -19.64 0.64
CA ALA A 60 3.27 -18.99 1.93
C ALA A 60 3.01 -17.48 1.76
N PRO A 61 2.04 -16.87 2.50
CA PRO A 61 1.83 -15.43 2.50
C PRO A 61 3.12 -14.68 2.86
N ALA A 62 3.50 -13.74 2.00
CA ALA A 62 4.81 -13.09 2.04
C ALA A 62 4.73 -11.56 2.00
N GLY A 63 3.64 -11.00 1.53
CA GLY A 63 3.41 -9.57 1.46
C GLY A 63 1.99 -9.22 1.07
N TYR A 64 1.62 -7.98 1.24
CA TYR A 64 0.26 -7.48 1.00
C TYR A 64 0.29 -6.05 0.48
N ILE A 65 -0.79 -5.64 -0.19
CA ILE A 65 -1.05 -4.27 -0.65
C ILE A 65 -2.54 -4.08 -0.83
N ASN A 66 -3.04 -2.87 -0.56
CA ASN A 66 -4.45 -2.56 -0.75
C ASN A 66 -4.58 -1.35 -1.68
N VAL A 67 -5.59 -1.35 -2.53
CA VAL A 67 -5.94 -0.24 -3.43
C VAL A 67 -7.36 0.20 -3.12
N TYR A 68 -7.52 1.34 -2.47
CA TYR A 68 -8.80 1.98 -2.22
C TYR A 68 -9.17 2.85 -3.41
N TRP A 69 -10.41 2.74 -3.90
CA TRP A 69 -10.85 3.42 -5.13
C TRP A 69 -11.09 4.91 -4.93
N ASN A 70 -11.62 5.29 -3.77
CA ASN A 70 -11.93 6.67 -3.43
C ASN A 70 -11.77 6.88 -1.91
N PRO A 71 -10.56 7.13 -1.42
CA PRO A 71 -10.31 7.26 0.02
C PRO A 71 -11.14 8.41 0.62
N PRO A 72 -11.71 8.22 1.83
CA PRO A 72 -12.52 9.25 2.47
C PRO A 72 -11.72 10.31 3.23
N ALA A 73 -10.42 10.10 3.43
CA ALA A 73 -9.53 10.96 4.21
C ALA A 73 -8.19 11.17 3.49
N GLY A 74 -7.38 12.11 3.99
CA GLY A 74 -6.07 12.43 3.46
C GLY A 74 -6.09 13.45 2.32
N ALA A 75 -4.93 13.69 1.70
CA ALA A 75 -4.75 14.74 0.70
C ALA A 75 -5.56 14.54 -0.59
N PHE A 76 -5.93 13.30 -0.88
CA PHE A 76 -6.72 12.94 -2.08
C PHE A 76 -8.14 12.51 -1.76
N ALA A 77 -8.66 12.85 -0.57
CA ALA A 77 -9.98 12.45 -0.10
C ALA A 77 -11.09 12.81 -1.09
N ASN A 78 -11.95 11.83 -1.40
CA ASN A 78 -13.16 11.99 -2.23
C ASN A 78 -12.92 12.55 -3.65
N ARG A 79 -11.72 12.33 -4.20
CA ARG A 79 -11.32 12.82 -5.54
C ARG A 79 -11.39 11.76 -6.63
N ASN A 80 -11.88 10.55 -6.31
CA ASN A 80 -11.88 9.39 -7.21
C ASN A 80 -10.48 9.05 -7.75
N ILE A 81 -9.45 9.30 -6.93
CA ILE A 81 -8.07 8.93 -7.21
C ILE A 81 -7.75 7.71 -6.33
N PRO A 82 -7.44 6.55 -6.91
CA PRO A 82 -7.10 5.37 -6.13
C PRO A 82 -5.88 5.60 -5.24
N GLU A 83 -5.96 5.14 -4.00
CA GLU A 83 -4.89 5.22 -3.02
C GLU A 83 -4.34 3.84 -2.68
N ILE A 84 -3.01 3.70 -2.73
CA ILE A 84 -2.31 2.52 -2.24
C ILE A 84 -2.10 2.67 -0.73
N VAL A 85 -2.65 1.71 0.02
CA VAL A 85 -2.66 1.73 1.49
C VAL A 85 -2.10 0.43 2.04
N ASP A 86 -1.40 0.50 3.18
CA ASP A 86 -0.87 -0.68 3.89
C ASP A 86 -0.10 -1.64 2.99
N PHE A 87 0.96 -1.19 2.40
CA PHE A 87 1.86 -2.01 1.62
C PHE A 87 2.99 -2.58 2.49
N GLY A 88 3.14 -3.89 2.49
CA GLY A 88 4.18 -4.57 3.28
C GLY A 88 4.70 -5.85 2.63
N VAL A 89 5.97 -6.14 2.89
CA VAL A 89 6.61 -7.44 2.59
C VAL A 89 7.31 -7.89 3.86
N LEU A 90 6.95 -9.10 4.34
CA LEU A 90 7.54 -9.70 5.52
C LEU A 90 9.07 -9.80 5.36
N GLU A 91 9.83 -9.49 6.41
CA GLU A 91 11.28 -9.32 6.34
C GLU A 91 12.00 -10.53 5.76
N LYS A 92 11.60 -11.74 6.16
CA LYS A 92 12.16 -13.00 5.66
C LYS A 92 11.98 -13.22 4.14
N TYR A 93 11.08 -12.46 3.49
CA TYR A 93 10.81 -12.55 2.06
C TYR A 93 11.26 -11.31 1.27
N ARG A 94 11.93 -10.35 1.90
CA ARG A 94 12.48 -9.16 1.21
C ARG A 94 13.54 -9.53 0.17
N CYS A 95 13.83 -8.61 -0.74
CA CYS A 95 14.82 -8.76 -1.81
C CYS A 95 14.53 -9.89 -2.82
N ARG A 96 13.28 -10.36 -2.92
CA ARG A 96 12.82 -11.38 -3.87
C ARG A 96 11.94 -10.84 -5.00
N GLY A 97 11.84 -9.51 -5.11
CA GLY A 97 11.00 -8.84 -6.11
C GLY A 97 9.50 -8.79 -5.80
N ILE A 98 9.04 -9.32 -4.65
CA ILE A 98 7.63 -9.38 -4.26
C ILE A 98 7.01 -7.98 -4.21
N GLY A 99 7.66 -7.05 -3.50
CA GLY A 99 7.16 -5.68 -3.38
C GLY A 99 7.04 -4.96 -4.72
N ARG A 100 7.98 -5.17 -5.64
CA ARG A 100 7.90 -4.64 -6.99
C ARG A 100 6.65 -5.14 -7.71
N ARG A 101 6.41 -6.46 -7.69
CA ARG A 101 5.25 -7.06 -8.36
C ARG A 101 3.91 -6.63 -7.76
N LEU A 102 3.84 -6.52 -6.42
CA LEU A 102 2.66 -5.98 -5.75
C LEU A 102 2.35 -4.56 -6.23
N MET A 103 3.36 -3.69 -6.30
CA MET A 103 3.20 -2.32 -6.81
C MET A 103 2.82 -2.30 -8.30
N ASP A 104 3.43 -3.16 -9.14
CA ASP A 104 3.10 -3.25 -10.56
C ASP A 104 1.62 -3.62 -10.76
N ILE A 105 1.10 -4.57 -9.98
CA ILE A 105 -0.32 -4.96 -10.01
C ILE A 105 -1.21 -3.84 -9.47
N ALA A 106 -0.85 -3.22 -8.35
CA ALA A 106 -1.64 -2.14 -7.75
C ALA A 106 -1.76 -0.93 -8.70
N GLU A 107 -0.67 -0.51 -9.34
CA GLU A 107 -0.68 0.58 -10.33
C GLU A 107 -1.51 0.20 -11.58
N LYS A 108 -1.40 -1.05 -12.06
CA LYS A 108 -2.23 -1.53 -13.17
C LYS A 108 -3.72 -1.52 -12.83
N LEU A 109 -4.08 -1.91 -11.63
CA LEU A 109 -5.46 -1.88 -11.14
C LEU A 109 -5.96 -0.45 -10.97
N ALA A 110 -5.18 0.43 -10.35
CA ALA A 110 -5.51 1.85 -10.21
C ALA A 110 -5.77 2.50 -11.58
N LYS A 111 -4.97 2.15 -12.60
CA LYS A 111 -5.15 2.65 -13.99
C LYS A 111 -6.50 2.31 -14.59
N THR A 112 -7.17 1.23 -14.17
CA THR A 112 -8.51 0.90 -14.64
C THR A 112 -9.58 1.89 -14.18
N ARG A 113 -9.26 2.73 -13.19
CA ARG A 113 -10.20 3.69 -12.56
C ARG A 113 -9.79 5.14 -12.74
N SER A 114 -8.46 5.42 -12.83
CA SER A 114 -7.93 6.77 -12.89
C SER A 114 -6.58 6.79 -13.61
N ASP A 115 -6.25 7.93 -14.22
CA ASP A 115 -4.92 8.19 -14.77
C ASP A 115 -3.90 8.58 -13.69
N THR A 116 -4.32 8.67 -12.44
CA THR A 116 -3.49 9.01 -11.30
C THR A 116 -3.69 8.00 -10.18
N VAL A 117 -2.62 7.68 -9.48
CA VAL A 117 -2.64 6.90 -8.24
C VAL A 117 -1.90 7.68 -7.16
N CYS A 118 -2.34 7.58 -5.91
CA CYS A 118 -1.70 8.24 -4.78
C CYS A 118 -1.36 7.26 -3.65
N LEU A 119 -0.60 7.72 -2.69
CA LEU A 119 -0.28 7.04 -1.44
C LEU A 119 0.21 8.03 -0.38
N GLY A 120 0.05 7.69 0.88
CA GLY A 120 0.75 8.32 1.99
C GLY A 120 1.97 7.51 2.38
N VAL A 121 3.11 8.16 2.65
CA VAL A 121 4.31 7.49 3.16
C VAL A 121 4.76 8.12 4.48
N GLY A 122 5.02 7.28 5.49
CA GLY A 122 5.54 7.73 6.77
C GLY A 122 6.92 8.37 6.64
N LEU A 123 7.24 9.29 7.55
CA LEU A 123 8.46 10.10 7.49
C LEU A 123 9.60 9.58 8.36
N HIS A 124 9.33 8.72 9.35
CA HIS A 124 10.42 8.16 10.16
C HIS A 124 11.26 7.14 9.38
N SER A 125 12.45 6.82 9.90
CA SER A 125 13.46 6.00 9.21
C SER A 125 13.00 4.59 8.81
N GLY A 126 11.99 4.04 9.48
CA GLY A 126 11.39 2.74 9.14
C GLY A 126 10.79 2.69 7.73
N TYR A 127 10.38 3.85 7.18
CA TYR A 127 9.84 3.97 5.82
C TYR A 127 10.90 4.30 4.76
N GLY A 128 12.18 4.43 5.10
CA GLY A 128 13.21 4.88 4.17
C GLY A 128 13.33 4.04 2.88
N SER A 129 13.16 2.73 2.97
CA SER A 129 13.16 1.84 1.79
C SER A 129 11.94 2.07 0.90
N ALA A 130 10.76 2.29 1.49
CA ALA A 130 9.52 2.59 0.79
C ALA A 130 9.59 3.96 0.11
N GLN A 131 10.06 5.00 0.82
CA GLN A 131 10.26 6.33 0.25
C GLN A 131 11.15 6.28 -1.00
N ARG A 132 12.30 5.60 -0.93
CA ARG A 132 13.20 5.44 -2.08
C ARG A 132 12.56 4.68 -3.23
N MET A 133 11.76 3.67 -2.94
CA MET A 133 11.07 2.88 -3.97
C MET A 133 10.02 3.72 -4.69
N TYR A 134 9.20 4.48 -3.97
CA TYR A 134 8.17 5.32 -4.56
C TYR A 134 8.77 6.40 -5.47
N VAL A 135 9.82 7.09 -5.02
CA VAL A 135 10.53 8.08 -5.86
C VAL A 135 11.09 7.43 -7.13
N LYS A 136 11.73 6.26 -7.04
CA LYS A 136 12.22 5.51 -8.21
C LYS A 136 11.11 5.06 -9.16
N ARG A 137 9.88 4.90 -8.66
CA ARG A 137 8.70 4.56 -9.46
C ARG A 137 8.03 5.78 -10.08
N GLY A 138 8.53 6.98 -9.82
CA GLY A 138 8.01 8.24 -10.37
C GLY A 138 6.89 8.88 -9.55
N TYR A 139 6.72 8.48 -8.29
CA TYR A 139 5.84 9.20 -7.38
C TYR A 139 6.50 10.51 -6.95
N VAL A 140 5.73 11.59 -6.94
CA VAL A 140 6.17 12.93 -6.54
C VAL A 140 5.27 13.44 -5.41
N PRO A 141 5.80 14.29 -4.50
CA PRO A 141 4.98 14.96 -3.48
C PRO A 141 3.83 15.74 -4.11
N ASP A 142 2.67 15.72 -3.45
CA ASP A 142 1.45 16.40 -3.91
C ASP A 142 1.49 17.93 -3.70
N GLY A 143 2.46 18.43 -2.95
CA GLY A 143 2.66 19.86 -2.67
C GLY A 143 1.89 20.39 -1.47
N THR A 144 1.09 19.59 -0.78
CA THR A 144 0.32 20.04 0.40
C THR A 144 1.15 20.05 1.69
N GLY A 145 2.36 19.50 1.67
CA GLY A 145 3.24 19.43 2.82
C GLY A 145 3.02 18.18 3.67
N VAL A 146 3.39 18.28 4.93
CA VAL A 146 3.33 17.15 5.88
C VAL A 146 1.95 17.07 6.52
N TRP A 147 1.44 15.86 6.66
CA TRP A 147 0.16 15.54 7.30
C TRP A 147 0.37 14.74 8.58
N TYR A 148 -0.44 15.02 9.58
CA TYR A 148 -0.51 14.28 10.83
C TYR A 148 -1.97 14.02 11.20
N GLN A 149 -2.32 12.76 11.42
CA GLN A 149 -3.70 12.34 11.76
C GLN A 149 -4.76 12.92 10.78
N ASN A 150 -4.51 12.77 9.49
CA ASN A 150 -5.36 13.26 8.39
C ASN A 150 -5.57 14.79 8.33
N GLN A 151 -4.67 15.57 8.93
CA GLN A 151 -4.67 17.02 8.86
C GLN A 151 -3.31 17.55 8.43
N ILE A 152 -3.29 18.65 7.67
CA ILE A 152 -2.06 19.34 7.29
C ILE A 152 -1.39 19.88 8.54
N CYS A 153 -0.10 19.57 8.74
CA CYS A 153 0.68 20.12 9.84
C CYS A 153 0.83 21.63 9.72
N VAL A 154 0.59 22.34 10.82
CA VAL A 154 0.87 23.78 10.88
C VAL A 154 2.40 24.00 10.77
N PRO A 155 2.88 24.89 9.88
CA PRO A 155 4.30 25.22 9.81
C PRO A 155 4.85 25.61 11.18
N TYR A 156 6.02 25.04 11.53
CA TYR A 156 6.67 25.22 12.85
C TYR A 156 5.91 24.66 14.05
N GLY A 157 4.76 23.98 13.83
CA GLY A 157 4.02 23.27 14.86
C GLY A 157 4.70 21.95 15.26
N ASN A 158 4.41 21.49 16.47
CA ASN A 158 4.90 20.19 16.97
C ASN A 158 4.02 19.05 16.44
N CYS A 159 4.66 17.95 16.05
CA CYS A 159 3.97 16.70 15.71
C CYS A 159 4.80 15.50 16.17
N CYS A 160 4.17 14.34 16.33
CA CYS A 160 4.86 13.12 16.69
C CYS A 160 5.40 12.42 15.43
N ASN A 161 6.68 12.02 15.44
CA ASN A 161 7.29 11.26 14.33
C ASN A 161 6.95 9.77 14.45
N ASN A 162 5.68 9.45 14.31
CA ASN A 162 5.11 8.10 14.30
C ASN A 162 4.51 7.76 12.93
N ASP A 163 3.76 6.66 12.82
CA ASP A 163 3.13 6.19 11.57
C ASP A 163 2.05 7.15 11.03
N ASP A 164 1.51 8.05 11.86
CA ASP A 164 0.52 9.03 11.44
C ASP A 164 1.12 10.28 10.78
N LEU A 165 2.46 10.45 10.86
CA LEU A 165 3.17 11.54 10.21
C LEU A 165 3.56 11.13 8.80
N VAL A 166 2.86 11.67 7.80
CA VAL A 166 2.96 11.21 6.41
C VAL A 166 3.19 12.35 5.43
N LEU A 167 3.79 12.01 4.30
CA LEU A 167 3.83 12.83 3.09
C LEU A 167 2.99 12.12 2.02
N TYR A 168 2.07 12.84 1.41
CA TYR A 168 1.31 12.32 0.29
C TYR A 168 2.07 12.47 -1.02
N LEU A 169 2.07 11.39 -1.78
CA LEU A 169 2.69 11.31 -3.10
C LEU A 169 1.64 10.89 -4.13
N SER A 170 1.82 11.34 -5.36
CA SER A 170 1.01 10.87 -6.49
C SER A 170 1.87 10.55 -7.70
N LYS A 171 1.32 9.75 -8.59
CA LYS A 171 1.94 9.37 -9.85
C LYS A 171 0.90 9.36 -10.96
N THR A 172 1.21 9.99 -12.09
CA THR A 172 0.44 9.83 -13.33
C THR A 172 0.77 8.47 -13.93
N LEU A 173 -0.27 7.71 -14.24
CA LEU A 173 -0.18 6.39 -14.85
C LEU A 173 -0.30 6.51 -16.37
N GLU A 174 0.79 6.30 -17.09
CA GLU A 174 0.79 6.34 -18.55
C GLU A 174 0.04 5.14 -19.15
N TRP A 175 -0.63 5.34 -20.29
CA TRP A 175 -1.10 4.23 -21.10
C TRP A 175 0.11 3.59 -21.77
N LEU A 176 0.39 2.33 -21.43
CA LEU A 176 1.27 1.55 -22.31
C LEU A 176 0.54 1.39 -23.65
N PRO A 177 1.11 1.83 -24.79
CA PRO A 177 0.52 1.55 -26.07
C PRO A 177 0.38 0.02 -26.18
N LYS A 178 -0.80 -0.43 -26.61
CA LYS A 178 -1.01 -1.85 -26.91
C LYS A 178 -0.02 -2.21 -28.02
N SER A 179 0.98 -3.01 -27.65
CA SER A 179 1.88 -3.66 -28.60
C SER A 179 1.12 -4.68 -29.44
#